data_71814861d92dafc26e12c61b21ce5fe0
#
_entry.id   71814861d92dafc26e12c61b21ce5fe0
#
_cell.length_a   1.000
_cell.length_b   1.000
_cell.length_c   1.000
_cell.angle_alpha   90.00
_cell.angle_beta   90.00
_cell.angle_gamma   90.00
#
_symmetry.space_group_name_H-M   'P 1'
#
loop_
_entity.id
_entity.type
_entity.pdbx_description
1 polymer ?
#
loop_
_entity_poly.entity_id
_entity_poly.type
_entity_poly.pdbx_seq_one_letter_code
_entity_poly.pdbx_strand_id
1 'polypeptide(L)'
;MNLPIKNLVPDEQLIKEVQYNCDISDARDHGIYSMCSLVLKLRNLYKWEKGLQPWSEPEAAELLDWIEARESYWEEIAQQEFRPLTLNGRTCPVDDVNAVNGNNGARPYIYGAGHGRSMKAIFFLAEVVDHLSMEDCPVLLLGREHAREMASPLAMVQEGQVLVRTEPLRYFLYDHIQELRSSCRSSYRYFLSSYGLLAGGELDQQKLSAVLDQIAVNERHLFIYHEIGELLEDSLDSETQRRLIGRFPGSVIEFVSRAVRDVLAD
;
A
#
# COMPACT_ATOMS: atom_id res chain seq x y z
N MET A 1 25.81 -16.67 16.51
CA MET A 1 24.85 -17.34 17.45
C MET A 1 23.49 -16.77 17.09
N ASN A 2 22.79 -17.44 16.14
CA ASN A 2 21.47 -17.01 15.70
C ASN A 2 20.44 -17.38 16.76
N LEU A 3 19.98 -16.40 17.52
CA LEU A 3 18.78 -16.57 18.34
C LEU A 3 17.60 -16.85 17.38
N PRO A 4 16.75 -17.84 17.69
CA PRO A 4 15.56 -18.07 16.87
C PRO A 4 14.71 -16.80 16.93
N ILE A 5 14.42 -16.22 15.76
CA ILE A 5 13.41 -15.19 15.61
C ILE A 5 12.11 -15.84 16.07
N LYS A 6 11.71 -15.59 17.32
CA LYS A 6 10.35 -15.88 17.75
C LYS A 6 9.45 -15.13 16.77
N ASN A 7 8.49 -15.83 16.16
CA ASN A 7 7.37 -15.23 15.43
C ASN A 7 6.60 -14.33 16.43
N LEU A 8 7.09 -13.13 16.63
CA LEU A 8 6.39 -12.12 17.40
C LEU A 8 5.32 -11.53 16.46
N VAL A 9 4.13 -12.10 16.52
CA VAL A 9 2.93 -11.50 15.95
C VAL A 9 2.70 -10.19 16.69
N PRO A 10 2.32 -9.09 16.02
CA PRO A 10 1.93 -7.86 16.69
C PRO A 10 0.83 -8.11 17.72
N ASP A 11 0.80 -7.29 18.77
CA ASP A 11 -0.27 -7.33 19.76
C ASP A 11 -1.64 -7.13 19.08
N GLU A 12 -2.60 -7.98 19.41
CA GLU A 12 -3.95 -7.93 18.86
C GLU A 12 -4.63 -6.57 19.08
N GLN A 13 -4.34 -5.91 20.21
CA GLN A 13 -4.82 -4.56 20.48
C GLN A 13 -4.24 -3.55 19.49
N LEU A 14 -2.94 -3.61 19.25
CA LEU A 14 -2.27 -2.74 18.26
C LEU A 14 -2.86 -2.93 16.87
N ILE A 15 -3.07 -4.19 16.44
CA ILE A 15 -3.70 -4.49 15.15
C ILE A 15 -5.08 -3.82 15.05
N LYS A 16 -5.93 -3.97 16.08
CA LYS A 16 -7.28 -3.37 16.11
C LYS A 16 -7.26 -1.84 16.09
N GLU A 17 -6.34 -1.22 16.83
CA GLU A 17 -6.20 0.23 16.88
C GLU A 17 -5.71 0.79 15.54
N VAL A 18 -4.73 0.15 14.90
CA VAL A 18 -4.26 0.55 13.57
C VAL A 18 -5.36 0.36 12.52
N GLN A 19 -6.06 -0.80 12.53
CA GLN A 19 -7.16 -1.04 11.58
C GLN A 19 -8.30 -0.05 11.76
N TYR A 20 -8.64 0.32 13.00
CA TYR A 20 -9.65 1.33 13.24
C TYR A 20 -9.28 2.70 12.65
N ASN A 21 -8.00 3.10 12.73
CA ASN A 21 -7.52 4.33 12.09
C ASN A 21 -7.49 4.24 10.55
N CYS A 22 -7.20 3.06 10.00
CA CYS A 22 -7.36 2.78 8.58
C CYS A 22 -8.82 2.97 8.14
N ASP A 23 -9.75 2.40 8.89
CA ASP A 23 -11.19 2.50 8.60
C ASP A 23 -11.71 3.94 8.69
N ILE A 24 -11.25 4.74 9.67
CA ILE A 24 -11.57 6.18 9.73
C ILE A 24 -11.03 6.92 8.50
N SER A 25 -9.78 6.64 8.10
CA SER A 25 -9.20 7.25 6.91
C SER A 25 -9.99 6.92 5.66
N ASP A 26 -10.36 5.65 5.48
CA ASP A 26 -11.17 5.22 4.34
C ASP A 26 -12.58 5.85 4.37
N ALA A 27 -13.22 5.88 5.55
CA ALA A 27 -14.53 6.48 5.75
C ALA A 27 -14.59 7.96 5.37
N ARG A 28 -13.52 8.72 5.68
CA ARG A 28 -13.43 10.16 5.36
C ARG A 28 -13.18 10.42 3.89
N ASP A 29 -12.30 9.61 3.29
CA ASP A 29 -11.65 9.98 2.04
C ASP A 29 -12.00 9.07 0.84
N HIS A 30 -12.90 8.06 0.98
CA HIS A 30 -13.29 7.19 -0.13
C HIS A 30 -13.85 7.96 -1.33
N GLY A 31 -14.46 9.11 -1.11
CA GLY A 31 -15.02 9.98 -2.16
C GLY A 31 -14.00 10.59 -3.14
N ILE A 32 -12.68 10.46 -2.86
CA ILE A 32 -11.63 10.90 -3.81
C ILE A 32 -11.50 9.98 -5.03
N TYR A 33 -12.10 8.77 -4.96
CA TYR A 33 -12.03 7.77 -6.03
C TYR A 33 -13.24 7.87 -6.95
N SER A 34 -13.03 7.59 -8.24
CA SER A 34 -14.16 7.31 -9.13
C SER A 34 -14.89 6.03 -8.69
N MET A 35 -16.16 5.91 -9.02
CA MET A 35 -16.97 4.73 -8.66
C MET A 35 -16.29 3.42 -9.08
N CYS A 36 -15.80 3.34 -10.32
CA CYS A 36 -15.11 2.14 -10.81
C CYS A 36 -13.84 1.83 -10.00
N SER A 37 -13.04 2.86 -9.68
CA SER A 37 -11.83 2.70 -8.88
C SER A 37 -12.14 2.32 -7.43
N LEU A 38 -13.20 2.88 -6.85
CA LEU A 38 -13.66 2.55 -5.50
C LEU A 38 -14.05 1.07 -5.39
N VAL A 39 -14.88 0.59 -6.32
CA VAL A 39 -15.34 -0.81 -6.34
C VAL A 39 -14.15 -1.78 -6.45
N LEU A 40 -13.16 -1.49 -7.30
CA LEU A 40 -11.95 -2.32 -7.41
C LEU A 40 -11.15 -2.34 -6.10
N LYS A 41 -11.00 -1.19 -5.44
CA LYS A 41 -10.30 -1.10 -4.15
C LYS A 41 -11.04 -1.82 -3.04
N LEU A 42 -12.37 -1.69 -2.97
CA LEU A 42 -13.21 -2.42 -2.01
C LEU A 42 -13.13 -3.92 -2.23
N ARG A 43 -13.15 -4.37 -3.50
CA ARG A 43 -12.95 -5.79 -3.84
C ARG A 43 -11.60 -6.31 -3.33
N ASN A 44 -10.53 -5.56 -3.51
CA ASN A 44 -9.21 -5.94 -3.05
C ASN A 44 -9.08 -5.90 -1.52
N LEU A 45 -9.72 -4.93 -0.86
CA LEU A 45 -9.79 -4.88 0.60
C LEU A 45 -10.57 -6.09 1.16
N TYR A 46 -11.71 -6.45 0.54
CA TYR A 46 -12.46 -7.65 0.87
C TYR A 46 -11.60 -8.91 0.72
N LYS A 47 -10.93 -9.08 -0.43
CA LYS A 47 -10.06 -10.23 -0.67
C LYS A 47 -8.97 -10.33 0.39
N TRP A 48 -8.33 -9.22 0.73
CA TRP A 48 -7.32 -9.18 1.78
C TRP A 48 -7.90 -9.57 3.14
N GLU A 49 -9.02 -8.98 3.56
CA GLU A 49 -9.68 -9.26 4.83
C GLU A 49 -10.08 -10.75 4.96
N LYS A 50 -10.49 -11.36 3.87
CA LYS A 50 -10.86 -12.79 3.80
C LYS A 50 -9.65 -13.71 3.55
N GLY A 51 -8.44 -13.19 3.41
CA GLY A 51 -7.25 -13.98 3.10
C GLY A 51 -7.28 -14.64 1.72
N LEU A 52 -8.05 -14.08 0.78
CA LEU A 52 -8.16 -14.58 -0.59
C LEU A 52 -6.94 -14.14 -1.41
N GLN A 53 -6.61 -14.92 -2.42
CA GLN A 53 -5.55 -14.57 -3.37
C GLN A 53 -6.05 -13.53 -4.39
N PRO A 54 -5.15 -12.77 -5.05
CA PRO A 54 -5.55 -11.78 -6.05
C PRO A 54 -6.44 -12.35 -7.17
N TRP A 55 -6.19 -13.59 -7.58
CA TRP A 55 -6.96 -14.29 -8.63
C TRP A 55 -8.25 -14.97 -8.14
N SER A 56 -8.50 -14.99 -6.85
CA SER A 56 -9.74 -15.57 -6.30
C SER A 56 -10.87 -14.56 -6.46
N GLU A 57 -11.93 -14.92 -7.20
CA GLU A 57 -13.08 -14.06 -7.34
C GLU A 57 -14.11 -14.43 -6.26
N PRO A 58 -14.52 -13.47 -5.41
CA PRO A 58 -15.60 -13.70 -4.44
C PRO A 58 -16.95 -13.84 -5.13
N GLU A 59 -17.89 -14.50 -4.47
CA GLU A 59 -19.28 -14.49 -4.89
C GLU A 59 -19.84 -13.06 -4.87
N ALA A 60 -20.49 -12.64 -5.96
CA ALA A 60 -20.92 -11.26 -6.13
C ALA A 60 -21.88 -10.79 -5.02
N ALA A 61 -22.78 -11.67 -4.57
CA ALA A 61 -23.73 -11.35 -3.48
C ALA A 61 -22.97 -11.10 -2.16
N GLU A 62 -22.03 -11.97 -1.78
CA GLU A 62 -21.23 -11.81 -0.56
C GLU A 62 -20.39 -10.52 -0.57
N LEU A 63 -19.81 -10.19 -1.73
CA LEU A 63 -19.06 -8.95 -1.89
C LEU A 63 -19.96 -7.72 -1.74
N LEU A 64 -21.14 -7.72 -2.34
CA LEU A 64 -22.09 -6.60 -2.24
C LEU A 64 -22.61 -6.42 -0.82
N ASP A 65 -22.98 -7.50 -0.13
CA ASP A 65 -23.41 -7.45 1.27
C ASP A 65 -22.28 -6.91 2.17
N TRP A 66 -21.04 -7.30 1.91
CA TRP A 66 -19.89 -6.79 2.65
C TRP A 66 -19.64 -5.29 2.38
N ILE A 67 -19.79 -4.84 1.11
CA ILE A 67 -19.66 -3.43 0.73
C ILE A 67 -20.73 -2.61 1.46
N GLU A 68 -21.99 -3.02 1.45
CA GLU A 68 -23.10 -2.33 2.13
C GLU A 68 -22.82 -2.22 3.64
N ALA A 69 -22.40 -3.31 4.26
CA ALA A 69 -22.03 -3.30 5.68
C ALA A 69 -20.84 -2.38 5.97
N ARG A 70 -19.84 -2.33 5.06
CA ARG A 70 -18.66 -1.46 5.20
C ARG A 70 -19.03 0.02 5.04
N GLU A 71 -19.86 0.37 4.06
CA GLU A 71 -20.35 1.73 3.87
C GLU A 71 -21.16 2.21 5.08
N SER A 72 -22.08 1.38 5.59
CA SER A 72 -22.83 1.69 6.81
C SER A 72 -21.91 1.94 8.03
N TYR A 73 -20.91 1.10 8.22
CA TYR A 73 -19.93 1.28 9.27
C TYR A 73 -19.11 2.57 9.08
N TRP A 74 -18.72 2.90 7.86
CA TRP A 74 -17.99 4.12 7.55
C TRP A 74 -18.80 5.38 7.83
N GLU A 75 -20.12 5.38 7.56
CA GLU A 75 -21.01 6.49 7.93
C GLU A 75 -20.97 6.79 9.44
N GLU A 76 -20.88 5.74 10.27
CA GLU A 76 -20.83 5.88 11.72
C GLU A 76 -19.50 6.48 12.22
N ILE A 77 -18.39 6.16 11.56
CA ILE A 77 -17.05 6.52 12.04
C ILE A 77 -16.39 7.68 11.31
N ALA A 78 -16.92 8.16 10.19
CA ALA A 78 -16.29 9.18 9.34
C ALA A 78 -15.93 10.49 10.10
N GLN A 79 -16.66 10.83 11.15
CA GLN A 79 -16.42 12.02 11.97
C GLN A 79 -15.59 11.75 13.23
N GLN A 80 -15.16 10.50 13.46
CA GLN A 80 -14.35 10.14 14.62
C GLN A 80 -12.91 10.61 14.44
N GLU A 81 -12.27 11.04 15.54
CA GLU A 81 -10.83 11.34 15.52
C GLU A 81 -9.99 10.08 15.44
N PHE A 82 -8.79 10.17 14.83
CA PHE A 82 -7.82 9.08 14.87
C PHE A 82 -7.46 8.79 16.32
N ARG A 83 -7.41 7.51 16.66
CA ARG A 83 -7.09 7.06 18.02
C ARG A 83 -5.58 6.87 18.16
N PRO A 84 -5.01 7.33 19.27
CA PRO A 84 -3.63 7.01 19.59
C PRO A 84 -3.46 5.49 19.73
N LEU A 85 -2.24 5.03 19.53
CA LEU A 85 -1.88 3.60 19.57
C LEU A 85 -1.33 3.24 20.95
N THR A 86 -1.69 2.06 21.46
CA THR A 86 -1.23 1.56 22.75
C THR A 86 -0.13 0.51 22.56
N LEU A 87 1.04 0.78 23.12
CA LEU A 87 2.22 -0.10 23.06
C LEU A 87 2.80 -0.29 24.45
N ASN A 88 2.78 -1.54 24.95
CA ASN A 88 3.34 -1.87 26.26
C ASN A 88 2.82 -0.96 27.38
N GLY A 89 1.53 -0.60 27.34
CA GLY A 89 0.89 0.29 28.31
C GLY A 89 1.22 1.79 28.16
N ARG A 90 1.88 2.17 27.06
CA ARG A 90 2.13 3.57 26.69
C ARG A 90 1.26 3.95 25.51
N THR A 91 0.76 5.18 25.54
CA THR A 91 -0.01 5.76 24.45
C THR A 91 0.91 6.57 23.53
N CYS A 92 0.87 6.28 22.23
CA CYS A 92 1.66 6.95 21.21
C CYS A 92 0.72 7.68 20.24
N PRO A 93 0.99 8.93 19.82
CA PRO A 93 0.28 9.57 18.73
C PRO A 93 0.34 8.72 17.45
N VAL A 94 -0.72 8.76 16.65
CA VAL A 94 -0.85 7.94 15.44
C VAL A 94 0.15 8.34 14.33
N ASP A 95 0.63 9.55 14.34
CA ASP A 95 1.60 10.12 13.41
C ASP A 95 3.07 9.99 13.90
N ASP A 96 3.28 9.60 15.15
CA ASP A 96 4.62 9.39 15.70
C ASP A 96 5.12 7.97 15.42
N VAL A 97 5.53 7.73 14.17
CA VAL A 97 6.05 6.43 13.72
C VAL A 97 7.27 5.98 14.52
N ASN A 98 8.08 6.91 14.99
CA ASN A 98 9.26 6.62 15.81
C ASN A 98 8.87 6.12 17.21
N ALA A 99 7.87 6.73 17.83
CA ALA A 99 7.35 6.25 19.10
C ALA A 99 6.72 4.85 18.98
N VAL A 100 5.98 4.60 17.87
CA VAL A 100 5.32 3.31 17.62
C VAL A 100 6.34 2.23 17.28
N ASN A 101 7.28 2.48 16.36
CA ASN A 101 8.28 1.50 15.95
C ASN A 101 9.40 1.33 16.97
N GLY A 102 9.64 2.32 17.82
CA GLY A 102 10.69 2.34 18.84
C GLY A 102 12.10 2.42 18.25
N ASN A 103 13.04 2.83 19.08
CA ASN A 103 14.46 2.99 18.68
C ASN A 103 15.24 1.67 18.67
N ASN A 104 14.62 0.53 18.92
CA ASN A 104 15.31 -0.74 19.11
C ASN A 104 15.09 -1.66 17.92
N GLY A 105 16.13 -1.80 17.12
CA GLY A 105 16.40 -2.74 16.05
C GLY A 105 15.42 -3.88 15.76
N ALA A 106 15.46 -4.38 14.53
CA ALA A 106 14.82 -5.59 14.00
C ALA A 106 13.57 -6.10 14.73
N ARG A 107 12.48 -5.33 14.69
CA ARG A 107 11.17 -5.89 14.98
C ARG A 107 10.70 -6.70 13.77
N PRO A 108 9.96 -7.80 13.99
CA PRO A 108 9.43 -8.62 12.89
C PRO A 108 8.28 -7.90 12.14
N TYR A 109 7.85 -6.73 12.59
CA TYR A 109 6.81 -5.91 11.97
C TYR A 109 7.12 -4.43 12.08
N ILE A 110 6.56 -3.64 11.17
CA ILE A 110 6.65 -2.19 11.13
C ILE A 110 5.26 -1.56 11.01
N TYR A 111 5.07 -0.47 11.73
CA TYR A 111 3.96 0.46 11.56
C TYR A 111 4.34 1.51 10.53
N GLY A 112 3.49 1.70 9.53
CA GLY A 112 3.61 2.78 8.55
C GLY A 112 2.52 3.81 8.72
N ALA A 113 2.90 5.09 8.65
CA ALA A 113 1.98 6.22 8.62
C ALA A 113 2.47 7.29 7.65
N GLY A 114 1.53 7.94 6.96
CA GLY A 114 1.84 8.97 5.99
C GLY A 114 0.59 9.58 5.38
N HIS A 115 0.77 10.27 4.25
CA HIS A 115 -0.32 10.89 3.52
C HIS A 115 -0.22 10.56 2.03
N GLY A 116 -1.31 10.09 1.46
CA GLY A 116 -1.47 9.89 0.04
C GLY A 116 -2.08 11.10 -0.67
N ARG A 117 -2.69 10.83 -1.82
CA ARG A 117 -3.41 11.84 -2.62
C ARG A 117 -4.48 12.53 -1.78
N SER A 118 -4.66 13.83 -2.00
CA SER A 118 -5.64 14.70 -1.30
C SER A 118 -5.47 14.70 0.22
N MET A 119 -4.22 14.48 0.71
CA MET A 119 -3.89 14.38 2.14
C MET A 119 -4.62 13.23 2.86
N LYS A 120 -5.12 12.22 2.12
CA LYS A 120 -5.66 11.03 2.75
C LYS A 120 -4.63 10.40 3.65
N ALA A 121 -4.96 10.20 4.91
CA ALA A 121 -4.08 9.53 5.85
C ALA A 121 -3.88 8.05 5.44
N ILE A 122 -2.68 7.56 5.59
CA ILE A 122 -2.29 6.18 5.29
C ILE A 122 -1.76 5.57 6.57
N PHE A 123 -2.30 4.41 6.95
CA PHE A 123 -1.82 3.63 8.07
C PHE A 123 -1.77 2.16 7.68
N PHE A 124 -0.76 1.46 8.16
CA PHE A 124 -0.68 0.00 8.03
C PHE A 124 0.22 -0.61 9.09
N LEU A 125 0.09 -1.89 9.30
CA LEU A 125 0.97 -2.70 10.16
C LEU A 125 1.34 -3.95 9.39
N ALA A 126 2.62 -4.12 9.07
CA ALA A 126 3.11 -5.18 8.20
C ALA A 126 4.33 -5.93 8.78
N GLU A 127 4.47 -7.20 8.41
CA GLU A 127 5.67 -7.98 8.72
C GLU A 127 6.86 -7.50 7.88
N VAL A 128 8.03 -7.40 8.50
CA VAL A 128 9.29 -7.15 7.80
C VAL A 128 9.87 -8.50 7.39
N VAL A 129 9.99 -8.74 6.09
CA VAL A 129 10.49 -10.02 5.55
C VAL A 129 11.94 -9.95 5.10
N ASP A 130 12.42 -8.77 4.71
CA ASP A 130 13.80 -8.60 4.30
C ASP A 130 14.28 -7.15 4.43
N HIS A 131 15.59 -6.97 4.54
CA HIS A 131 16.28 -5.69 4.59
C HIS A 131 17.29 -5.64 3.46
N LEU A 132 17.14 -4.64 2.59
CA LEU A 132 18.03 -4.40 1.46
C LEU A 132 18.70 -3.04 1.62
N SER A 133 19.79 -2.80 0.87
CA SER A 133 20.36 -1.49 0.65
C SER A 133 20.49 -1.28 -0.86
N MET A 134 19.95 -0.20 -1.37
CA MET A 134 20.03 0.16 -2.78
C MET A 134 20.40 1.64 -2.88
N GLU A 135 21.45 1.97 -3.66
CA GLU A 135 22.00 3.33 -3.78
C GLU A 135 22.22 4.01 -2.40
N ASP A 136 22.79 3.24 -1.45
CA ASP A 136 22.99 3.64 -0.05
C ASP A 136 21.70 3.96 0.74
N CYS A 137 20.52 3.72 0.14
CA CYS A 137 19.23 3.88 0.79
C CYS A 137 18.77 2.56 1.44
N PRO A 138 18.37 2.56 2.72
CA PRO A 138 17.77 1.40 3.36
C PRO A 138 16.40 1.09 2.76
N VAL A 139 16.15 -0.18 2.43
CA VAL A 139 14.86 -0.66 1.89
C VAL A 139 14.35 -1.80 2.75
N LEU A 140 13.13 -1.68 3.24
CA LEU A 140 12.42 -2.76 3.94
C LEU A 140 11.40 -3.40 3.00
N LEU A 141 11.52 -4.71 2.82
CA LEU A 141 10.50 -5.48 2.13
C LEU A 141 9.48 -5.97 3.16
N LEU A 142 8.22 -5.59 2.92
CA LEU A 142 7.12 -5.91 3.80
C LEU A 142 6.31 -7.07 3.20
N GLY A 143 5.99 -8.04 4.04
CA GLY A 143 5.20 -9.21 3.71
C GLY A 143 3.72 -9.03 4.05
N ARG A 144 3.22 -9.93 4.92
CA ARG A 144 1.83 -9.92 5.36
C ARG A 144 1.48 -8.62 6.09
N GLU A 145 0.36 -8.03 5.72
CA GLU A 145 -0.23 -6.90 6.43
C GLU A 145 -1.26 -7.38 7.45
N HIS A 146 -1.14 -6.90 8.68
CA HIS A 146 -2.06 -7.19 9.78
C HIS A 146 -3.15 -6.13 9.90
N ALA A 147 -2.89 -4.92 9.42
CA ALA A 147 -3.84 -3.82 9.28
C ALA A 147 -3.47 -2.98 8.07
N ARG A 148 -4.45 -2.50 7.33
CA ARG A 148 -4.24 -1.67 6.14
C ARG A 148 -5.48 -0.85 5.80
N GLU A 149 -5.25 0.25 5.11
CA GLU A 149 -6.27 1.04 4.43
C GLU A 149 -6.48 0.56 2.97
N MET A 150 -7.59 1.00 2.37
CA MET A 150 -7.97 0.65 1.01
C MET A 150 -7.03 1.24 -0.07
N ALA A 151 -6.42 2.41 0.17
CA ALA A 151 -5.56 3.10 -0.80
C ALA A 151 -4.31 2.31 -1.14
N SER A 152 -3.63 1.80 -0.12
CA SER A 152 -2.49 0.88 -0.19
C SER A 152 -1.41 1.30 -1.18
N PRO A 153 -0.64 2.37 -0.91
CA PRO A 153 0.54 2.67 -1.72
C PRO A 153 1.47 1.46 -1.76
N LEU A 154 2.08 1.22 -2.92
CA LEU A 154 2.91 0.03 -3.16
C LEU A 154 4.29 0.15 -2.52
N ALA A 155 4.79 1.38 -2.48
CA ALA A 155 5.99 1.77 -1.75
C ALA A 155 5.79 3.16 -1.15
N MET A 156 6.62 3.52 -0.20
CA MET A 156 6.66 4.87 0.37
C MET A 156 7.96 5.10 1.14
N VAL A 157 8.39 6.35 1.21
CA VAL A 157 9.49 6.76 2.09
C VAL A 157 8.95 7.04 3.49
N GLN A 158 9.59 6.46 4.50
CA GLN A 158 9.35 6.75 5.91
C GLN A 158 10.68 6.78 6.67
N GLU A 159 10.95 7.86 7.38
CA GLU A 159 12.17 8.04 8.21
C GLU A 159 13.47 7.73 7.43
N GLY A 160 13.56 8.18 6.18
CA GLY A 160 14.75 8.01 5.33
C GLY A 160 14.97 6.59 4.81
N GLN A 161 13.97 5.71 4.90
CA GLN A 161 14.00 4.37 4.32
C GLN A 161 12.81 4.13 3.42
N VAL A 162 12.98 3.30 2.41
CA VAL A 162 11.90 2.89 1.50
C VAL A 162 11.19 1.66 2.07
N LEU A 163 9.89 1.73 2.21
CA LEU A 163 9.02 0.61 2.60
C LEU A 163 8.33 0.07 1.36
N VAL A 164 8.51 -1.20 1.02
CA VAL A 164 7.87 -1.85 -0.12
C VAL A 164 6.82 -2.84 0.36
N ARG A 165 5.56 -2.60 0.04
CA ARG A 165 4.41 -3.37 0.50
C ARG A 165 4.06 -4.47 -0.50
N THR A 166 4.56 -5.69 -0.27
CA THR A 166 4.45 -6.80 -1.23
C THR A 166 3.00 -7.27 -1.43
N GLU A 167 2.17 -7.33 -0.39
CA GLU A 167 0.77 -7.74 -0.55
C GLU A 167 -0.02 -6.79 -1.47
N PRO A 168 -0.08 -5.46 -1.24
CA PRO A 168 -0.71 -4.53 -2.17
C PRO A 168 -0.14 -4.62 -3.59
N LEU A 169 1.18 -4.79 -3.73
CA LEU A 169 1.83 -4.93 -5.03
C LEU A 169 1.31 -6.13 -5.81
N ARG A 170 1.08 -7.27 -5.17
CA ARG A 170 0.52 -8.48 -5.82
C ARG A 170 -0.90 -8.23 -6.36
N TYR A 171 -1.78 -7.58 -5.58
CA TYR A 171 -3.12 -7.21 -6.03
C TYR A 171 -3.07 -6.21 -7.19
N PHE A 172 -2.24 -5.18 -7.07
CA PHE A 172 -2.06 -4.19 -8.12
C PHE A 172 -1.58 -4.82 -9.43
N LEU A 173 -0.52 -5.63 -9.39
CA LEU A 173 0.02 -6.29 -10.59
C LEU A 173 -1.00 -7.22 -11.23
N TYR A 174 -1.72 -7.99 -10.43
CA TYR A 174 -2.77 -8.87 -10.96
C TYR A 174 -3.85 -8.08 -11.70
N ASP A 175 -4.42 -7.06 -11.06
CA ASP A 175 -5.47 -6.22 -11.65
C ASP A 175 -4.95 -5.50 -12.90
N HIS A 176 -3.76 -4.94 -12.84
CA HIS A 176 -3.16 -4.22 -13.96
C HIS A 176 -2.93 -5.13 -15.18
N ILE A 177 -2.44 -6.35 -14.97
CA ILE A 177 -2.27 -7.34 -16.04
C ILE A 177 -3.63 -7.71 -16.64
N GLN A 178 -4.69 -7.82 -15.85
CA GLN A 178 -6.05 -8.07 -16.35
C GLN A 178 -6.59 -6.92 -17.21
N GLU A 179 -6.32 -5.67 -16.82
CA GLU A 179 -6.71 -4.49 -17.59
C GLU A 179 -5.96 -4.40 -18.91
N LEU A 180 -4.66 -4.75 -18.92
CA LEU A 180 -3.82 -4.78 -20.12
C LEU A 180 -4.32 -5.78 -21.17
N ARG A 181 -4.95 -6.88 -20.72
CA ARG A 181 -5.56 -7.88 -21.58
C ARG A 181 -6.55 -7.26 -22.57
N SER A 182 -7.31 -6.26 -22.17
CA SER A 182 -8.32 -5.61 -23.01
C SER A 182 -7.74 -4.59 -24.00
N SER A 183 -6.55 -4.05 -23.74
CA SER A 183 -5.98 -2.94 -24.52
C SER A 183 -5.03 -3.37 -25.65
N CYS A 184 -4.56 -4.61 -25.71
CA CYS A 184 -3.73 -5.23 -26.77
C CYS A 184 -2.57 -4.38 -27.33
N ARG A 185 -1.93 -3.53 -26.53
CA ARG A 185 -0.78 -2.73 -26.97
C ARG A 185 0.47 -3.60 -27.17
N SER A 186 1.25 -3.31 -28.19
CA SER A 186 2.44 -4.11 -28.56
C SER A 186 3.47 -4.22 -27.43
N SER A 187 3.68 -3.15 -26.66
CA SER A 187 4.60 -3.12 -25.52
C SER A 187 4.22 -4.10 -24.42
N TYR A 188 2.93 -4.23 -24.14
CA TYR A 188 2.43 -5.18 -23.13
C TYR A 188 2.53 -6.64 -23.57
N ARG A 189 2.43 -6.89 -24.87
CA ARG A 189 2.66 -8.24 -25.41
C ARG A 189 4.09 -8.71 -25.16
N TYR A 190 5.06 -7.80 -25.26
CA TYR A 190 6.44 -8.13 -24.93
C TYR A 190 6.59 -8.50 -23.44
N PHE A 191 6.05 -7.67 -22.53
CA PHE A 191 6.04 -7.96 -21.10
C PHE A 191 5.36 -9.30 -20.80
N LEU A 192 4.14 -9.53 -21.28
CA LEU A 192 3.42 -10.78 -21.07
C LEU A 192 4.19 -11.98 -21.63
N SER A 193 4.87 -11.81 -22.77
CA SER A 193 5.68 -12.86 -23.40
C SER A 193 6.94 -13.17 -22.59
N SER A 194 7.59 -12.16 -21.98
CA SER A 194 8.82 -12.38 -21.18
C SER A 194 8.57 -13.23 -19.95
N TYR A 195 7.37 -13.16 -19.38
CA TYR A 195 6.91 -14.06 -18.31
C TYR A 195 6.20 -15.32 -18.86
N GLY A 196 6.14 -15.48 -20.19
CA GLY A 196 5.47 -16.59 -20.86
C GLY A 196 3.98 -16.67 -20.57
N LEU A 197 3.33 -15.53 -20.33
CA LEU A 197 1.91 -15.44 -19.97
C LEU A 197 0.96 -15.51 -21.16
N LEU A 198 1.47 -15.66 -22.39
CA LEU A 198 0.64 -15.75 -23.59
C LEU A 198 0.53 -17.19 -24.08
N ALA A 199 -0.69 -17.70 -24.19
CA ALA A 199 -1.02 -18.95 -24.85
C ALA A 199 -1.93 -18.67 -26.06
N GLY A 200 -1.45 -18.97 -27.28
CA GLY A 200 -2.21 -18.65 -28.51
C GLY A 200 -2.49 -17.15 -28.72
N GLY A 201 -1.76 -16.26 -28.06
CA GLY A 201 -1.94 -14.81 -28.12
C GLY A 201 -2.88 -14.23 -27.06
N GLU A 202 -3.46 -15.09 -26.21
CA GLU A 202 -4.29 -14.71 -25.08
C GLU A 202 -3.58 -14.94 -23.75
N LEU A 203 -4.03 -14.24 -22.68
CA LEU A 203 -3.49 -14.36 -21.35
C LEU A 203 -3.83 -15.72 -20.72
N ASP A 204 -2.80 -16.46 -20.32
CA ASP A 204 -2.93 -17.70 -19.55
C ASP A 204 -3.13 -17.40 -18.07
N GLN A 205 -4.39 -17.49 -17.60
CA GLN A 205 -4.78 -17.20 -16.24
C GLN A 205 -4.15 -18.15 -15.20
N GLN A 206 -4.02 -19.44 -15.56
CA GLN A 206 -3.43 -20.42 -14.64
C GLN A 206 -1.94 -20.12 -14.46
N LYS A 207 -1.27 -19.77 -15.51
CA LYS A 207 0.13 -19.40 -15.45
C LYS A 207 0.35 -18.08 -14.72
N LEU A 208 -0.53 -17.09 -14.90
CA LEU A 208 -0.47 -15.83 -14.17
C LEU A 208 -0.49 -16.07 -12.66
N SER A 209 -1.43 -16.87 -12.16
CA SER A 209 -1.49 -17.18 -10.72
C SER A 209 -0.22 -17.88 -10.21
N ALA A 210 0.41 -18.71 -11.03
CA ALA A 210 1.63 -19.44 -10.66
C ALA A 210 2.90 -18.56 -10.64
N VAL A 211 2.94 -17.49 -11.47
CA VAL A 211 4.16 -16.65 -11.60
C VAL A 211 4.01 -15.25 -11.01
N LEU A 212 2.84 -14.90 -10.46
CA LEU A 212 2.58 -13.55 -9.95
C LEU A 212 3.60 -13.10 -8.89
N ASP A 213 4.00 -14.01 -8.01
CA ASP A 213 5.00 -13.71 -6.97
C ASP A 213 6.37 -13.40 -7.58
N GLN A 214 6.74 -14.13 -8.65
CA GLN A 214 7.98 -13.85 -9.39
C GLN A 214 7.91 -12.50 -10.10
N ILE A 215 6.76 -12.15 -10.68
CA ILE A 215 6.54 -10.82 -11.28
C ILE A 215 6.69 -9.75 -10.20
N ALA A 216 6.05 -9.92 -9.04
CA ALA A 216 6.15 -8.96 -7.95
C ALA A 216 7.61 -8.77 -7.46
N VAL A 217 8.39 -9.85 -7.37
CA VAL A 217 9.82 -9.78 -7.02
C VAL A 217 10.63 -9.03 -8.07
N ASN A 218 10.35 -9.24 -9.35
CA ASN A 218 11.10 -8.60 -10.43
C ASN A 218 10.72 -7.12 -10.59
N GLU A 219 9.42 -6.82 -10.55
CA GLU A 219 8.92 -5.47 -10.84
C GLU A 219 8.99 -4.51 -9.64
N ARG A 220 9.17 -5.01 -8.41
CA ARG A 220 9.29 -4.15 -7.21
C ARG A 220 10.41 -3.12 -7.31
N HIS A 221 11.45 -3.40 -8.11
CA HIS A 221 12.58 -2.50 -8.31
C HIS A 221 12.15 -1.15 -8.92
N LEU A 222 11.12 -1.13 -9.77
CA LEU A 222 10.57 0.11 -10.33
C LEU A 222 10.06 1.03 -9.22
N PHE A 223 9.33 0.48 -8.27
CA PHE A 223 8.78 1.23 -7.15
C PHE A 223 9.88 1.66 -6.17
N ILE A 224 10.90 0.83 -5.95
CA ILE A 224 12.03 1.17 -5.09
C ILE A 224 12.81 2.35 -5.67
N TYR A 225 13.18 2.28 -6.96
CA TYR A 225 13.95 3.35 -7.60
C TYR A 225 13.16 4.65 -7.69
N HIS A 226 11.85 4.59 -7.92
CA HIS A 226 11.00 5.77 -7.88
C HIS A 226 11.05 6.45 -6.49
N GLU A 227 10.87 5.69 -5.41
CA GLU A 227 10.94 6.23 -4.05
C GLU A 227 12.35 6.75 -3.67
N ILE A 228 13.41 6.07 -4.15
CA ILE A 228 14.79 6.57 -3.97
C ILE A 228 14.98 7.87 -4.75
N GLY A 229 14.48 7.96 -5.98
CA GLY A 229 14.51 9.19 -6.77
C GLY A 229 13.80 10.33 -6.05
N GLU A 230 12.61 10.09 -5.50
CA GLU A 230 11.90 11.07 -4.67
C GLU A 230 12.68 11.49 -3.41
N LEU A 231 13.43 10.56 -2.81
CA LEU A 231 14.25 10.85 -1.63
C LEU A 231 15.48 11.69 -1.96
N LEU A 232 16.08 11.47 -3.12
CA LEU A 232 17.28 12.16 -3.59
C LEU A 232 16.97 13.50 -4.29
N GLU A 233 15.71 13.70 -4.74
CA GLU A 233 15.27 14.92 -5.40
C GLU A 233 15.18 16.07 -4.38
N ASP A 234 16.01 17.09 -4.54
CA ASP A 234 16.14 18.25 -3.65
C ASP A 234 15.69 19.57 -4.29
N SER A 235 15.29 19.56 -5.57
CA SER A 235 14.86 20.78 -6.27
C SER A 235 13.57 21.38 -5.70
N LEU A 236 12.72 20.55 -5.11
CA LEU A 236 11.57 20.98 -4.32
C LEU A 236 11.63 20.35 -2.93
N ASP A 237 12.09 21.12 -1.95
CA ASP A 237 12.25 20.61 -0.60
C ASP A 237 10.95 20.03 -0.04
N SER A 238 11.07 18.93 0.67
CA SER A 238 9.91 18.14 1.16
C SER A 238 8.99 18.96 2.08
N GLU A 239 9.51 19.96 2.79
CA GLU A 239 8.69 20.82 3.66
C GLU A 239 7.83 21.76 2.83
N THR A 240 8.41 22.41 1.82
CA THR A 240 7.67 23.27 0.88
C THR A 240 6.59 22.49 0.15
N GLN A 241 6.90 21.26 -0.30
CA GLN A 241 5.92 20.41 -0.96
C GLN A 241 4.77 20.02 -0.02
N ARG A 242 5.06 19.59 1.21
CA ARG A 242 4.03 19.28 2.22
C ARG A 242 3.14 20.50 2.51
N ARG A 243 3.72 21.68 2.61
CA ARG A 243 2.97 22.93 2.83
C ARG A 243 2.08 23.28 1.65
N LEU A 244 2.55 23.10 0.40
CA LEU A 244 1.74 23.29 -0.80
C LEU A 244 0.57 22.32 -0.86
N ILE A 245 0.83 21.03 -0.69
CA ILE A 245 -0.19 19.98 -0.72
C ILE A 245 -1.18 20.18 0.43
N GLY A 246 -0.71 20.45 1.64
CA GLY A 246 -1.57 20.67 2.79
C GLY A 246 -2.45 21.91 2.69
N ARG A 247 -1.98 22.94 1.95
CA ARG A 247 -2.77 24.17 1.72
C ARG A 247 -3.80 24.03 0.60
N PHE A 248 -3.56 23.15 -0.37
CA PHE A 248 -4.39 22.98 -1.57
C PHE A 248 -4.71 21.52 -1.86
N PRO A 249 -5.23 20.75 -0.87
CA PRO A 249 -5.52 19.33 -1.07
C PRO A 249 -6.62 19.14 -2.11
N GLY A 250 -6.51 18.09 -2.93
CA GLY A 250 -7.46 17.78 -3.99
C GLY A 250 -7.46 18.73 -5.18
N SER A 251 -6.50 19.66 -5.25
CA SER A 251 -6.44 20.70 -6.29
C SER A 251 -5.47 20.36 -7.41
N VAL A 252 -5.55 21.17 -8.50
CA VAL A 252 -4.56 21.11 -9.59
C VAL A 252 -3.14 21.42 -9.09
N ILE A 253 -2.99 22.23 -8.04
CA ILE A 253 -1.68 22.56 -7.44
C ILE A 253 -1.06 21.31 -6.81
N GLU A 254 -1.82 20.54 -6.04
CA GLU A 254 -1.36 19.26 -5.51
C GLU A 254 -0.97 18.31 -6.65
N PHE A 255 -1.86 18.16 -7.65
CA PHE A 255 -1.60 17.28 -8.79
C PHE A 255 -0.31 17.64 -9.53
N VAL A 256 -0.12 18.93 -9.87
CA VAL A 256 1.09 19.38 -10.56
C VAL A 256 2.33 19.21 -9.68
N SER A 257 2.26 19.54 -8.40
CA SER A 257 3.39 19.39 -7.47
C SER A 257 3.85 17.92 -7.37
N ARG A 258 2.91 16.97 -7.28
CA ARG A 258 3.22 15.54 -7.28
C ARG A 258 3.79 15.08 -8.62
N ALA A 259 3.12 15.43 -9.73
CA ALA A 259 3.56 15.02 -11.06
C ALA A 259 4.96 15.55 -11.42
N VAL A 260 5.31 16.76 -10.99
CA VAL A 260 6.67 17.29 -11.18
C VAL A 260 7.69 16.47 -10.40
N ARG A 261 7.38 16.14 -9.15
CA ARG A 261 8.26 15.31 -8.33
C ARG A 261 8.43 13.91 -8.91
N ASP A 262 7.31 13.26 -9.31
CA ASP A 262 7.34 11.95 -9.94
C ASP A 262 8.24 11.94 -11.18
N VAL A 263 8.12 12.96 -12.06
CA VAL A 263 8.95 13.08 -13.27
C VAL A 263 10.41 13.35 -12.98
N LEU A 264 10.72 14.05 -11.87
CA LEU A 264 12.11 14.32 -11.49
C LEU A 264 12.77 13.14 -10.76
N ALA A 265 11.96 12.28 -10.15
CA ALA A 265 12.41 11.07 -9.47
C ALA A 265 12.72 9.91 -10.45
N ASP A 266 12.09 9.86 -11.62
CA ASP A 266 12.27 8.85 -12.68
C ASP A 266 13.49 9.18 -13.57
#